data_6ec8471d87494527bbf10b9bb1ed4ca3
#
_entry.id   6ec8471d87494527bbf10b9bb1ed4ca3
#
_cell.length_a   1.000
_cell.length_b   1.000
_cell.length_c   1.000
_cell.angle_alpha   90.00
_cell.angle_beta   90.00
_cell.angle_gamma   90.00
#
_symmetry.space_group_name_H-M   'P 1'
#
loop_
_entity.id
_entity.type
_entity.pdbx_description
1 polymer ?
#
loop_
_entity_poly.entity_id
_entity_poly.type
_entity_poly.pdbx_seq_one_letter_code
_entity_poly.pdbx_strand_id
1 'polypeptide(L)'
;VFLSITKLKQVSILSLLGISTLYYSQQKSNSEQVNEENLKKHIYYLASDELQGRLTGSEGETKAANYLSAEFKKLGLKLYEGKEFIQNFEYNVKLNPHDDKTSTTVKGKNVIAVLDNKAEKTIVIGAHYDHLGLNEHHNSTLANSQGQIHNGADDNASGTAAVLELARLFSQNKTKENVNYIFALFSGEEDGLMGSKKLAETIKTNYPNTIFMINMDMVGRLNKDNNLTVGGVGTSPILPDLVKKYKPESINLSLDESGVGPSDHTSFYLKDIPVLFLFTGTHTDYHKPTDDAEKINYPGQKTITNYVFNLANALGNEKEIPFTKTKVAATKSVPKYKVSLGIMPNYADTKDGMGIDGVIDNRPAANAGILQGDILTKIGTCEVKEVYSYMDCLAKVNSGEEHPVTVKRNGEEKVFTVKF
;
A
#
# COMPACT_ATOMS: atom_id res chain seq x y z
N VAL A 1 32.87 62.48 -21.10
CA VAL A 1 32.46 61.86 -19.83
C VAL A 1 30.95 61.61 -19.84
N PHE A 2 30.35 61.04 -20.90
CA PHE A 2 28.90 60.74 -20.95
C PHE A 2 28.60 59.37 -21.55
N LEU A 3 29.50 58.36 -21.44
CA LEU A 3 29.29 57.02 -22.04
C LEU A 3 29.32 55.87 -21.04
N SER A 4 29.24 56.19 -19.74
CA SER A 4 29.41 55.12 -18.72
C SER A 4 28.13 54.68 -17.95
N ILE A 5 27.02 55.44 -18.06
CA ILE A 5 25.84 55.14 -17.21
C ILE A 5 24.82 54.21 -17.91
N THR A 6 24.79 54.20 -19.23
CA THR A 6 23.81 53.35 -19.97
C THR A 6 24.20 51.87 -20.03
N LYS A 7 25.51 51.53 -20.02
CA LYS A 7 25.96 50.13 -20.05
C LYS A 7 25.76 49.39 -18.70
N LEU A 8 25.83 50.10 -17.55
CA LEU A 8 25.58 49.47 -16.25
C LEU A 8 24.11 49.14 -16.00
N LYS A 9 23.19 49.94 -16.56
CA LYS A 9 21.73 49.62 -16.41
C LYS A 9 21.28 48.44 -17.28
N GLN A 10 21.90 48.23 -18.44
CA GLN A 10 21.56 47.08 -19.29
C GLN A 10 22.09 45.74 -18.75
N VAL A 11 23.26 45.74 -18.11
CA VAL A 11 23.81 44.51 -17.48
C VAL A 11 22.98 44.10 -16.24
N SER A 12 22.50 45.06 -15.44
CA SER A 12 21.67 44.77 -14.26
C SER A 12 20.27 44.26 -14.62
N ILE A 13 19.68 44.70 -15.75
CA ILE A 13 18.36 44.24 -16.20
C ILE A 13 18.46 42.84 -16.83
N LEU A 14 19.52 42.53 -17.56
CA LEU A 14 19.75 41.21 -18.13
C LEU A 14 20.07 40.14 -17.06
N SER A 15 20.80 40.52 -15.99
CA SER A 15 21.07 39.61 -14.89
C SER A 15 19.82 39.31 -14.03
N LEU A 16 18.94 40.29 -13.81
CA LEU A 16 17.68 40.13 -13.12
C LEU A 16 16.66 39.26 -13.92
N LEU A 17 16.62 39.45 -15.24
CA LEU A 17 15.80 38.61 -16.13
C LEU A 17 16.34 37.19 -16.23
N GLY A 18 17.67 36.98 -16.26
CA GLY A 18 18.29 35.66 -16.26
C GLY A 18 18.08 34.90 -14.96
N ILE A 19 18.12 35.58 -13.81
CA ILE A 19 17.85 34.97 -12.49
C ILE A 19 16.37 34.64 -12.34
N SER A 20 15.46 35.51 -12.81
CA SER A 20 14.02 35.26 -12.75
C SER A 20 13.59 34.11 -13.68
N THR A 21 14.18 33.98 -14.86
CA THR A 21 13.90 32.85 -15.77
C THR A 21 14.48 31.54 -15.28
N LEU A 22 15.66 31.53 -14.65
CA LEU A 22 16.23 30.34 -14.00
C LEU A 22 15.41 29.92 -12.77
N TYR A 23 14.99 30.86 -11.95
CA TYR A 23 14.12 30.57 -10.79
C TYR A 23 12.76 30.07 -11.24
N TYR A 24 12.16 30.64 -12.27
CA TYR A 24 10.89 30.19 -12.84
C TYR A 24 11.02 28.85 -13.55
N SER A 25 12.13 28.54 -14.24
CA SER A 25 12.37 27.23 -14.84
C SER A 25 12.64 26.18 -13.79
N GLN A 26 13.33 26.50 -12.71
CA GLN A 26 13.60 25.59 -11.58
C GLN A 26 12.33 25.31 -10.76
N GLN A 27 11.48 26.32 -10.56
CA GLN A 27 10.17 26.16 -9.93
C GLN A 27 9.20 25.35 -10.82
N LYS A 28 9.29 25.49 -12.15
CA LYS A 28 8.50 24.75 -13.12
C LYS A 28 8.94 23.27 -13.21
N SER A 29 10.24 22.98 -13.09
CA SER A 29 10.73 21.59 -13.06
C SER A 29 10.36 20.85 -11.78
N ASN A 30 10.27 21.54 -10.63
CA ASN A 30 9.91 20.95 -9.35
C ASN A 30 8.40 20.66 -9.22
N SER A 31 7.54 21.37 -9.95
CA SER A 31 6.08 21.14 -9.91
C SER A 31 5.62 19.93 -10.73
N GLU A 32 6.43 19.49 -11.70
CA GLU A 32 6.10 18.40 -12.64
C GLU A 32 6.74 17.06 -12.28
N GLN A 33 7.43 16.95 -11.14
CA GLN A 33 8.08 15.74 -10.66
C GLN A 33 7.73 15.46 -9.19
N VAL A 34 7.83 14.20 -8.79
CA VAL A 34 7.70 13.78 -7.39
C VAL A 34 8.74 14.50 -6.54
N ASN A 35 8.26 15.16 -5.49
CA ASN A 35 9.10 15.88 -4.54
C ASN A 35 9.40 15.00 -3.32
N GLU A 36 10.65 14.62 -3.15
CA GLU A 36 11.11 13.78 -2.04
C GLU A 36 10.87 14.44 -0.67
N GLU A 37 11.05 15.77 -0.56
CA GLU A 37 10.82 16.50 0.68
C GLU A 37 9.33 16.49 1.09
N ASN A 38 8.41 16.46 0.12
CA ASN A 38 6.99 16.31 0.41
C ASN A 38 6.69 14.90 0.95
N LEU A 39 7.23 13.85 0.31
CA LEU A 39 7.10 12.48 0.81
C LEU A 39 7.61 12.38 2.25
N LYS A 40 8.80 12.90 2.50
CA LYS A 40 9.42 12.92 3.82
C LYS A 40 8.56 13.68 4.84
N LYS A 41 8.09 14.88 4.50
CA LYS A 41 7.21 15.68 5.37
C LYS A 41 5.96 14.91 5.79
N HIS A 42 5.29 14.26 4.82
CA HIS A 42 4.06 13.52 5.10
C HIS A 42 4.32 12.29 5.97
N ILE A 43 5.38 11.52 5.68
CA ILE A 43 5.72 10.32 6.46
C ILE A 43 6.13 10.69 7.89
N TYR A 44 6.98 11.70 8.08
CA TYR A 44 7.38 12.12 9.43
C TYR A 44 6.20 12.59 10.28
N TYR A 45 5.18 13.20 9.68
CA TYR A 45 3.97 13.54 10.42
C TYR A 45 3.11 12.30 10.71
N LEU A 46 2.81 11.50 9.67
CA LEU A 46 1.94 10.34 9.81
C LEU A 46 2.52 9.27 10.74
N ALA A 47 3.83 9.06 10.71
CA ALA A 47 4.53 8.11 11.57
C ALA A 47 5.08 8.76 12.86
N SER A 48 4.54 9.90 13.28
CA SER A 48 4.95 10.53 14.54
C SER A 48 4.23 9.91 15.74
N ASP A 49 4.89 9.92 16.90
CA ASP A 49 4.30 9.50 18.19
C ASP A 49 3.05 10.29 18.57
N GLU A 50 2.88 11.52 18.03
CA GLU A 50 1.68 12.34 18.24
C GLU A 50 0.41 11.62 17.75
N LEU A 51 0.52 10.81 16.71
CA LEU A 51 -0.61 10.07 16.13
C LEU A 51 -0.79 8.68 16.75
N GLN A 52 0.06 8.28 17.69
CA GLN A 52 -0.04 7.04 18.47
C GLN A 52 -0.35 5.81 17.60
N GLY A 53 0.29 5.71 16.43
CA GLY A 53 0.13 4.58 15.50
C GLY A 53 -1.22 4.51 14.80
N ARG A 54 -2.03 5.57 14.79
CA ARG A 54 -3.21 5.75 13.91
C ARG A 54 -4.23 4.60 13.90
N LEU A 55 -4.39 3.87 15.02
CA LEU A 55 -5.38 2.79 15.10
C LEU A 55 -6.76 3.30 14.68
N THR A 56 -7.44 2.54 13.83
CA THR A 56 -8.80 2.88 13.39
C THR A 56 -9.74 3.10 14.58
N GLY A 57 -10.49 4.21 14.54
CA GLY A 57 -11.40 4.63 15.63
C GLY A 57 -10.72 5.44 16.74
N SER A 58 -9.38 5.56 16.73
CA SER A 58 -8.64 6.31 17.74
C SER A 58 -8.60 7.81 17.49
N GLU A 59 -8.10 8.56 18.48
CA GLU A 59 -7.77 9.98 18.31
C GLU A 59 -6.64 10.19 17.29
N GLY A 60 -5.66 9.28 17.26
CA GLY A 60 -4.56 9.29 16.30
C GLY A 60 -5.05 9.18 14.86
N GLU A 61 -5.96 8.24 14.57
CA GLU A 61 -6.63 8.16 13.26
C GLU A 61 -7.37 9.47 12.92
N THR A 62 -8.09 10.03 13.89
CA THR A 62 -8.84 11.27 13.66
C THR A 62 -7.93 12.45 13.33
N LYS A 63 -6.77 12.59 14.00
CA LYS A 63 -5.77 13.61 13.68
C LYS A 63 -5.19 13.38 12.28
N ALA A 64 -4.86 12.14 11.93
CA ALA A 64 -4.38 11.78 10.60
C ALA A 64 -5.43 12.12 9.52
N ALA A 65 -6.70 11.73 9.69
CA ALA A 65 -7.78 12.03 8.75
C ALA A 65 -7.97 13.54 8.54
N ASN A 66 -7.89 14.33 9.60
CA ASN A 66 -7.98 15.79 9.52
C ASN A 66 -6.79 16.40 8.74
N TYR A 67 -5.57 15.90 8.98
CA TYR A 67 -4.39 16.32 8.26
C TYR A 67 -4.53 16.00 6.76
N LEU A 68 -4.88 14.78 6.41
CA LEU A 68 -5.06 14.31 5.04
C LEU A 68 -6.15 15.10 4.30
N SER A 69 -7.28 15.36 4.98
CA SER A 69 -8.35 16.20 4.45
C SER A 69 -7.89 17.63 4.18
N ALA A 70 -7.06 18.21 5.07
CA ALA A 70 -6.50 19.54 4.89
C ALA A 70 -5.52 19.58 3.70
N GLU A 71 -4.70 18.55 3.49
CA GLU A 71 -3.81 18.47 2.33
C GLU A 71 -4.61 18.37 1.02
N PHE A 72 -5.65 17.54 0.93
CA PHE A 72 -6.52 17.47 -0.25
C PHE A 72 -7.24 18.82 -0.51
N LYS A 73 -7.70 19.50 0.54
CA LYS A 73 -8.32 20.82 0.42
C LYS A 73 -7.35 21.87 -0.13
N LYS A 74 -6.09 21.87 0.30
CA LYS A 74 -5.03 22.79 -0.22
C LYS A 74 -4.80 22.58 -1.72
N LEU A 75 -4.96 21.35 -2.22
CA LEU A 75 -4.82 21.02 -3.64
C LEU A 75 -6.06 21.42 -4.48
N GLY A 76 -7.13 21.91 -3.85
CA GLY A 76 -8.36 22.30 -4.54
C GLY A 76 -9.17 21.13 -5.10
N LEU A 77 -8.96 19.94 -4.57
CA LEU A 77 -9.69 18.74 -5.00
C LEU A 77 -11.16 18.82 -4.56
N LYS A 78 -12.02 18.05 -5.23
CA LYS A 78 -13.43 17.97 -4.91
C LYS A 78 -13.72 16.86 -3.91
N LEU A 79 -14.85 17.00 -3.21
CA LEU A 79 -15.39 15.96 -2.36
C LEU A 79 -15.85 14.77 -3.19
N TYR A 80 -15.64 13.55 -2.68
CA TYR A 80 -16.20 12.34 -3.26
C TYR A 80 -17.71 12.26 -3.06
N GLU A 81 -18.15 12.54 -1.81
CA GLU A 81 -19.57 12.60 -1.41
C GLU A 81 -19.74 13.53 -0.19
N GLY A 82 -20.97 13.83 0.16
CA GLY A 82 -21.29 14.57 1.41
C GLY A 82 -20.77 16.00 1.45
N LYS A 83 -20.27 16.42 2.63
CA LYS A 83 -19.81 17.79 2.91
C LYS A 83 -18.33 17.86 3.30
N GLU A 84 -17.68 16.73 3.44
CA GLU A 84 -16.30 16.58 3.91
C GLU A 84 -15.55 15.57 3.04
N PHE A 85 -14.23 15.57 3.11
CA PHE A 85 -13.40 14.53 2.47
C PHE A 85 -13.49 13.18 3.19
N ILE A 86 -14.20 13.12 4.31
CA ILE A 86 -14.30 11.94 5.18
C ILE A 86 -15.55 11.14 4.82
N GLN A 87 -15.36 9.86 4.52
CA GLN A 87 -16.41 8.86 4.42
C GLN A 87 -16.39 8.00 5.70
N ASN A 88 -17.38 8.18 6.56
CA ASN A 88 -17.50 7.41 7.79
C ASN A 88 -18.09 6.02 7.52
N PHE A 89 -17.61 5.03 8.28
CA PHE A 89 -18.13 3.67 8.29
C PHE A 89 -17.99 3.02 9.67
N GLU A 90 -18.71 1.93 9.89
CA GLU A 90 -18.67 1.18 11.15
C GLU A 90 -18.53 -0.31 10.86
N TYR A 91 -17.81 -1.02 11.73
CA TYR A 91 -17.65 -2.46 11.67
C TYR A 91 -17.37 -3.03 13.07
N ASN A 92 -17.48 -4.34 13.21
CA ASN A 92 -17.20 -5.01 14.48
C ASN A 92 -15.84 -5.72 14.41
N VAL A 93 -15.00 -5.47 15.41
CA VAL A 93 -13.73 -6.16 15.63
C VAL A 93 -13.88 -7.14 16.77
N LYS A 94 -13.36 -8.36 16.62
CA LYS A 94 -13.22 -9.31 17.71
C LYS A 94 -11.87 -9.09 18.38
N LEU A 95 -11.87 -8.60 19.61
CA LEU A 95 -10.64 -8.40 20.40
C LEU A 95 -9.95 -9.73 20.78
N ASN A 96 -10.70 -10.82 20.80
CA ASN A 96 -10.17 -12.15 20.96
C ASN A 96 -10.76 -13.08 19.88
N PRO A 97 -9.93 -13.60 18.95
CA PRO A 97 -10.41 -14.48 17.88
C PRO A 97 -11.13 -15.75 18.38
N HIS A 98 -10.88 -16.15 19.63
CA HIS A 98 -11.43 -17.36 20.26
C HIS A 98 -12.65 -17.09 21.13
N ASP A 99 -13.08 -15.83 21.31
CA ASP A 99 -14.25 -15.47 22.12
C ASP A 99 -15.21 -14.57 21.32
N ASP A 100 -16.31 -15.16 20.89
CA ASP A 100 -17.36 -14.45 20.13
C ASP A 100 -18.09 -13.36 20.96
N LYS A 101 -17.85 -13.28 22.28
CA LYS A 101 -18.49 -12.33 23.17
C LYS A 101 -17.73 -11.01 23.32
N THR A 102 -16.52 -10.92 22.80
CA THR A 102 -15.65 -9.73 22.93
C THR A 102 -15.57 -8.91 21.64
N SER A 103 -16.70 -8.69 20.97
CA SER A 103 -16.72 -7.77 19.81
C SER A 103 -16.98 -6.34 20.25
N THR A 104 -16.25 -5.39 19.66
CA THR A 104 -16.49 -3.96 19.81
C THR A 104 -16.77 -3.33 18.44
N THR A 105 -17.66 -2.32 18.42
CA THR A 105 -17.91 -1.56 17.20
C THR A 105 -16.85 -0.48 17.06
N VAL A 106 -16.16 -0.48 15.93
CA VAL A 106 -15.15 0.51 15.54
C VAL A 106 -15.73 1.45 14.48
N LYS A 107 -15.40 2.74 14.58
CA LYS A 107 -15.81 3.78 13.63
C LYS A 107 -14.58 4.24 12.85
N GLY A 108 -14.51 3.82 11.61
CA GLY A 108 -13.42 4.19 10.70
C GLY A 108 -13.78 5.39 9.82
N LYS A 109 -12.76 6.01 9.24
CA LYS A 109 -12.86 7.21 8.42
C LYS A 109 -11.97 7.07 7.18
N ASN A 110 -12.53 6.73 6.02
CA ASN A 110 -11.78 6.94 4.78
C ASN A 110 -11.63 8.43 4.48
N VAL A 111 -10.51 8.84 3.90
CA VAL A 111 -10.32 10.21 3.40
C VAL A 111 -10.23 10.16 1.87
N ILE A 112 -11.22 10.73 1.18
CA ILE A 112 -11.39 10.55 -0.25
C ILE A 112 -11.56 11.89 -0.95
N ALA A 113 -10.79 12.09 -2.01
CA ALA A 113 -10.83 13.29 -2.83
C ALA A 113 -10.93 12.96 -4.32
N VAL A 114 -11.47 13.88 -5.10
CA VAL A 114 -11.68 13.72 -6.55
C VAL A 114 -11.01 14.85 -7.31
N LEU A 115 -10.15 14.48 -8.25
CA LEU A 115 -9.73 15.36 -9.34
C LEU A 115 -10.69 15.15 -10.53
N ASP A 116 -11.60 16.13 -10.71
CA ASP A 116 -12.63 16.07 -11.72
C ASP A 116 -12.16 16.76 -13.01
N ASN A 117 -11.58 16.01 -13.91
CA ASN A 117 -11.19 16.43 -15.24
C ASN A 117 -12.36 16.55 -16.23
N LYS A 118 -13.60 16.33 -15.78
CA LYS A 118 -14.79 16.25 -16.64
C LYS A 118 -14.68 15.11 -17.66
N ALA A 119 -13.95 14.07 -17.32
CA ALA A 119 -13.81 12.88 -18.13
C ALA A 119 -14.95 11.89 -17.84
N GLU A 120 -15.15 10.96 -18.77
CA GLU A 120 -16.14 9.90 -18.60
C GLU A 120 -15.64 8.79 -17.67
N LYS A 121 -14.35 8.44 -17.79
CA LYS A 121 -13.71 7.35 -17.06
C LYS A 121 -13.07 7.85 -15.77
N THR A 122 -12.93 6.95 -14.79
CA THR A 122 -12.31 7.25 -13.48
C THR A 122 -11.30 6.17 -13.11
N ILE A 123 -10.17 6.59 -12.54
CA ILE A 123 -9.15 5.72 -11.94
C ILE A 123 -9.07 6.02 -10.44
N VAL A 124 -9.02 4.98 -9.61
CA VAL A 124 -8.77 5.09 -8.17
C VAL A 124 -7.28 4.89 -7.91
N ILE A 125 -6.69 5.76 -7.09
CA ILE A 125 -5.32 5.62 -6.56
C ILE A 125 -5.44 5.62 -5.05
N GLY A 126 -5.02 4.54 -4.39
CA GLY A 126 -5.26 4.35 -2.97
C GLY A 126 -4.10 3.78 -2.19
N ALA A 127 -4.19 3.96 -0.87
CA ALA A 127 -3.35 3.39 0.17
C ALA A 127 -4.13 3.43 1.49
N HIS A 128 -3.85 2.54 2.44
CA HIS A 128 -4.38 2.72 3.78
C HIS A 128 -3.50 3.68 4.60
N TYR A 129 -4.07 4.31 5.62
CA TYR A 129 -3.36 5.23 6.49
C TYR A 129 -3.48 4.88 7.98
N ASP A 130 -4.33 3.93 8.32
CA ASP A 130 -4.37 3.34 9.67
C ASP A 130 -3.17 2.43 9.92
N HIS A 131 -2.90 2.14 11.19
CA HIS A 131 -1.91 1.16 11.60
C HIS A 131 -2.27 0.63 13.00
N LEU A 132 -1.36 -0.06 13.67
CA LEU A 132 -1.63 -0.91 14.84
C LEU A 132 -1.86 -0.19 16.18
N GLY A 133 -1.72 1.15 16.22
CA GLY A 133 -1.91 1.89 17.46
C GLY A 133 -0.89 1.55 18.54
N LEU A 134 -1.37 1.22 19.73
CA LEU A 134 -0.59 0.68 20.85
C LEU A 134 -0.67 -0.85 20.92
N ASN A 135 -0.98 -1.50 19.80
CA ASN A 135 -1.19 -2.94 19.67
C ASN A 135 -2.43 -3.45 20.42
N GLU A 136 -3.51 -2.66 20.45
CA GLU A 136 -4.75 -3.03 21.14
C GLU A 136 -5.43 -4.26 20.53
N HIS A 137 -5.29 -4.46 19.23
CA HIS A 137 -5.87 -5.61 18.50
C HIS A 137 -4.91 -6.81 18.40
N HIS A 138 -3.74 -6.75 19.05
CA HIS A 138 -2.75 -7.83 19.08
C HIS A 138 -2.20 -8.27 17.71
N ASN A 139 -2.08 -7.33 16.76
CA ASN A 139 -1.60 -7.56 15.40
C ASN A 139 -0.06 -7.36 15.25
N SER A 140 0.63 -6.94 16.31
CA SER A 140 2.10 -6.79 16.30
C SER A 140 2.81 -8.13 16.11
N THR A 141 3.91 -8.12 15.36
CA THR A 141 4.81 -9.26 15.22
C THR A 141 5.83 -9.34 16.36
N LEU A 142 5.94 -8.29 17.19
CA LEU A 142 6.77 -8.25 18.38
C LEU A 142 5.97 -8.74 19.60
N ALA A 143 6.50 -9.76 20.28
CA ALA A 143 5.88 -10.25 21.51
C ALA A 143 5.93 -9.17 22.63
N ASN A 144 4.87 -9.11 23.45
CA ASN A 144 4.76 -8.20 24.60
C ASN A 144 4.91 -6.70 24.24
N SER A 145 4.42 -6.30 23.08
CA SER A 145 4.46 -4.91 22.58
C SER A 145 3.22 -4.08 22.90
N GLN A 146 2.29 -4.58 23.73
CA GLN A 146 1.12 -3.81 24.17
C GLN A 146 1.55 -2.52 24.87
N GLY A 147 0.91 -1.41 24.50
CA GLY A 147 1.23 -0.09 25.01
C GLY A 147 2.45 0.58 24.36
N GLN A 148 3.14 -0.08 23.42
CA GLN A 148 4.17 0.52 22.61
C GLN A 148 3.56 1.11 21.35
N ILE A 149 3.98 2.33 20.97
CA ILE A 149 3.49 2.99 19.74
C ILE A 149 4.05 2.24 18.54
N HIS A 150 3.18 1.87 17.60
CA HIS A 150 3.53 1.31 16.29
C HIS A 150 3.37 2.40 15.24
N ASN A 151 4.47 3.09 14.91
CA ASN A 151 4.42 4.29 14.05
C ASN A 151 4.04 4.00 12.60
N GLY A 152 4.35 2.81 12.07
CA GLY A 152 3.93 2.39 10.74
C GLY A 152 4.40 3.35 9.64
N ALA A 153 5.72 3.60 9.56
CA ALA A 153 6.26 4.54 8.59
C ALA A 153 6.24 3.96 7.17
N ASP A 154 6.65 2.70 7.02
CA ASP A 154 6.48 2.01 5.74
C ASP A 154 5.07 1.47 5.62
N ASP A 155 4.52 0.92 6.69
CA ASP A 155 3.18 0.35 6.78
C ASP A 155 2.19 1.28 7.53
N ASN A 156 1.38 2.16 6.88
CA ASN A 156 1.51 2.47 5.45
C ASN A 156 1.50 4.00 5.25
N ALA A 157 2.30 4.72 6.09
CA ALA A 157 2.49 6.14 5.84
C ALA A 157 3.23 6.37 4.49
N SER A 158 4.02 5.39 4.01
CA SER A 158 4.72 5.47 2.73
C SER A 158 3.76 5.51 1.54
N GLY A 159 2.82 4.58 1.46
CA GLY A 159 1.77 4.57 0.43
C GLY A 159 0.87 5.80 0.52
N THR A 160 0.46 6.18 1.72
CA THR A 160 -0.34 7.39 1.97
C THR A 160 0.35 8.66 1.47
N ALA A 161 1.64 8.84 1.76
CA ALA A 161 2.43 9.98 1.26
C ALA A 161 2.56 9.96 -0.26
N ALA A 162 2.72 8.78 -0.87
CA ALA A 162 2.75 8.63 -2.32
C ALA A 162 1.41 9.04 -2.96
N VAL A 163 0.26 8.67 -2.39
CA VAL A 163 -1.07 9.11 -2.86
C VAL A 163 -1.21 10.62 -2.79
N LEU A 164 -0.79 11.28 -1.68
CA LEU A 164 -0.82 12.74 -1.56
C LEU A 164 0.05 13.42 -2.62
N GLU A 165 1.23 12.90 -2.87
CA GLU A 165 2.16 13.48 -3.86
C GLU A 165 1.65 13.27 -5.30
N LEU A 166 1.02 12.13 -5.60
CA LEU A 166 0.33 11.90 -6.87
C LEU A 166 -0.87 12.85 -7.03
N ALA A 167 -1.63 13.07 -5.97
CA ALA A 167 -2.74 14.04 -5.97
C ALA A 167 -2.23 15.45 -6.28
N ARG A 168 -1.08 15.85 -5.69
CA ARG A 168 -0.43 17.13 -6.00
C ARG A 168 0.01 17.20 -7.47
N LEU A 169 0.68 16.18 -7.97
CA LEU A 169 1.17 16.16 -9.35
C LEU A 169 0.02 16.28 -10.35
N PHE A 170 -1.02 15.46 -10.22
CA PHE A 170 -2.16 15.49 -11.14
C PHE A 170 -2.98 16.79 -11.02
N SER A 171 -3.12 17.37 -9.82
CA SER A 171 -3.88 18.61 -9.66
C SER A 171 -3.13 19.88 -10.08
N GLN A 172 -1.79 19.86 -10.09
CA GLN A 172 -0.96 21.02 -10.37
C GLN A 172 -0.26 20.97 -11.73
N ASN A 173 -0.29 19.85 -12.44
CA ASN A 173 0.18 19.80 -13.82
C ASN A 173 -0.76 20.62 -14.71
N LYS A 174 -0.28 21.01 -15.90
CA LYS A 174 -1.09 21.77 -16.87
C LYS A 174 -1.86 20.86 -17.83
N THR A 175 -1.78 19.56 -17.62
CA THR A 175 -2.44 18.55 -18.45
C THR A 175 -3.84 18.34 -17.91
N LYS A 176 -4.79 18.26 -18.82
CA LYS A 176 -6.13 17.75 -18.51
C LYS A 176 -6.19 16.33 -19.01
N GLU A 177 -6.13 15.38 -18.08
CA GLU A 177 -6.14 13.97 -18.41
C GLU A 177 -7.52 13.52 -18.91
N ASN A 178 -7.54 12.43 -19.68
CA ASN A 178 -8.76 11.82 -20.23
C ASN A 178 -9.54 10.97 -19.20
N VAL A 179 -9.15 11.05 -17.94
CA VAL A 179 -9.78 10.36 -16.81
C VAL A 179 -9.91 11.30 -15.62
N ASN A 180 -10.88 11.05 -14.76
CA ASN A 180 -10.92 11.60 -13.41
C ASN A 180 -10.07 10.71 -12.50
N TYR A 181 -9.54 11.28 -11.42
CA TYR A 181 -8.86 10.51 -10.39
C TYR A 181 -9.61 10.59 -9.06
N ILE A 182 -9.77 9.46 -8.40
CA ILE A 182 -10.18 9.37 -7.00
C ILE A 182 -8.94 9.00 -6.21
N PHE A 183 -8.52 9.89 -5.30
CA PHE A 183 -7.47 9.62 -4.33
C PHE A 183 -8.13 9.15 -3.05
N ALA A 184 -7.88 7.89 -2.68
CA ALA A 184 -8.55 7.22 -1.58
C ALA A 184 -7.53 6.76 -0.53
N LEU A 185 -7.67 7.29 0.69
CA LEU A 185 -6.87 6.93 1.84
C LEU A 185 -7.78 6.15 2.80
N PHE A 186 -7.52 4.84 2.91
CA PHE A 186 -8.38 3.92 3.63
C PHE A 186 -8.02 3.83 5.10
N SER A 187 -9.01 3.55 5.93
CA SER A 187 -8.86 3.16 7.32
C SER A 187 -9.42 1.75 7.53
N GLY A 188 -8.98 1.06 8.58
CA GLY A 188 -9.43 -0.30 8.89
C GLY A 188 -8.93 -1.35 7.91
N GLU A 189 -7.81 -1.12 7.27
CA GLU A 189 -7.11 -2.13 6.46
C GLU A 189 -6.61 -3.25 7.35
N GLU A 190 -5.94 -2.90 8.45
CA GLU A 190 -5.35 -3.79 9.46
C GLU A 190 -6.37 -4.70 10.17
N ASP A 191 -7.64 -4.30 10.15
CA ASP A 191 -8.76 -5.07 10.65
C ASP A 191 -9.49 -5.87 9.54
N GLY A 192 -8.90 -5.94 8.37
CA GLY A 192 -9.38 -6.73 7.23
C GLY A 192 -10.07 -5.94 6.14
N LEU A 193 -9.44 -4.90 5.63
CA LEU A 193 -9.84 -4.13 4.44
C LEU A 193 -11.17 -3.39 4.59
N MET A 194 -11.54 -2.95 5.80
CA MET A 194 -12.89 -2.45 6.07
C MET A 194 -13.21 -1.17 5.30
N GLY A 195 -12.25 -0.23 5.22
CA GLY A 195 -12.46 1.02 4.51
C GLY A 195 -12.53 0.85 2.99
N SER A 196 -11.65 0.06 2.40
CA SER A 196 -11.70 -0.19 0.96
C SER A 196 -12.94 -0.98 0.54
N LYS A 197 -13.41 -1.93 1.35
CA LYS A 197 -14.71 -2.61 1.14
C LYS A 197 -15.84 -1.59 1.11
N LYS A 198 -15.83 -0.63 2.06
CA LYS A 198 -16.84 0.43 2.12
C LYS A 198 -16.85 1.30 0.86
N LEU A 199 -15.69 1.73 0.39
CA LEU A 199 -15.61 2.50 -0.86
C LEU A 199 -16.01 1.65 -2.06
N ALA A 200 -15.54 0.41 -2.18
CA ALA A 200 -15.84 -0.49 -3.28
C ALA A 200 -17.34 -0.83 -3.39
N GLU A 201 -18.09 -0.81 -2.29
CA GLU A 201 -19.56 -0.94 -2.30
C GLU A 201 -20.25 0.24 -2.99
N THR A 202 -19.75 1.46 -2.81
CA THR A 202 -20.38 2.68 -3.30
C THR A 202 -19.81 3.16 -4.63
N ILE A 203 -18.62 2.70 -5.02
CA ILE A 203 -17.89 3.20 -6.18
C ILE A 203 -18.67 3.07 -7.49
N LYS A 204 -19.31 1.90 -7.72
CA LYS A 204 -20.07 1.65 -8.95
C LYS A 204 -21.38 2.45 -9.02
N THR A 205 -21.88 2.91 -7.88
CA THR A 205 -23.06 3.79 -7.83
C THR A 205 -22.67 5.25 -8.07
N ASN A 206 -21.63 5.71 -7.39
CA ASN A 206 -21.20 7.11 -7.44
C ASN A 206 -20.34 7.43 -8.67
N TYR A 207 -19.51 6.45 -9.09
CA TYR A 207 -18.61 6.55 -10.24
C TYR A 207 -18.67 5.25 -11.07
N PRO A 208 -19.78 5.01 -11.79
CA PRO A 208 -20.04 3.74 -12.50
C PRO A 208 -18.98 3.39 -13.57
N ASN A 209 -18.33 4.40 -14.12
CA ASN A 209 -17.25 4.26 -15.10
C ASN A 209 -15.86 4.22 -14.44
N THR A 210 -15.74 3.68 -13.23
CA THR A 210 -14.45 3.36 -12.63
C THR A 210 -13.83 2.18 -13.36
N ILE A 211 -12.72 2.45 -14.05
CA ILE A 211 -12.08 1.49 -14.97
C ILE A 211 -10.87 0.80 -14.38
N PHE A 212 -10.29 1.33 -13.29
CA PHE A 212 -9.05 0.83 -12.72
C PHE A 212 -8.82 1.28 -11.27
N MET A 213 -8.05 0.48 -10.52
CA MET A 213 -7.54 0.86 -9.19
C MET A 213 -6.06 0.52 -9.05
N ILE A 214 -5.27 1.49 -8.56
CA ILE A 214 -3.87 1.31 -8.17
C ILE A 214 -3.76 1.42 -6.66
N ASN A 215 -3.22 0.40 -6.01
CA ASN A 215 -2.97 0.36 -4.58
C ASN A 215 -1.47 0.39 -4.28
N MET A 216 -1.08 1.17 -3.30
CA MET A 216 0.29 1.24 -2.80
C MET A 216 0.30 0.90 -1.32
N ASP A 217 1.08 -0.12 -0.97
CA ASP A 217 1.23 -0.54 0.39
C ASP A 217 2.68 -0.94 0.64
N MET A 218 3.31 -0.34 1.67
CA MET A 218 4.72 -0.51 1.98
C MET A 218 5.63 -0.26 0.75
N VAL A 219 5.65 0.97 0.25
CA VAL A 219 6.45 1.39 -0.92
C VAL A 219 7.67 2.22 -0.55
N GLY A 220 7.99 2.32 0.74
CA GLY A 220 9.06 3.13 1.28
C GLY A 220 10.36 2.37 1.59
N ARG A 221 10.39 1.05 1.50
CA ARG A 221 11.56 0.24 1.89
C ARG A 221 12.17 -0.53 0.72
N LEU A 222 12.23 0.10 -0.47
CA LEU A 222 12.91 -0.50 -1.62
C LEU A 222 14.29 -0.97 -1.22
N ASN A 223 14.53 -2.28 -1.38
CA ASN A 223 15.75 -2.95 -0.91
C ASN A 223 16.96 -2.63 -1.80
N LYS A 224 18.16 -3.10 -1.40
CA LYS A 224 19.42 -2.90 -2.14
C LYS A 224 19.40 -3.49 -3.56
N ASP A 225 18.56 -4.48 -3.80
CA ASP A 225 18.42 -5.15 -5.10
C ASP A 225 17.33 -4.46 -5.94
N ASN A 226 16.71 -3.38 -5.42
CA ASN A 226 15.64 -2.60 -6.05
C ASN A 226 14.44 -3.46 -6.50
N ASN A 227 14.09 -4.48 -5.73
CA ASN A 227 12.96 -5.35 -6.04
C ASN A 227 11.64 -4.66 -5.68
N LEU A 228 10.73 -4.61 -6.66
CA LEU A 228 9.35 -4.12 -6.50
C LEU A 228 8.40 -5.20 -6.97
N THR A 229 7.51 -5.64 -6.10
CA THR A 229 6.41 -6.52 -6.46
C THR A 229 5.26 -5.70 -7.04
N VAL A 230 4.73 -6.15 -8.18
CA VAL A 230 3.54 -5.59 -8.82
C VAL A 230 2.52 -6.71 -8.98
N GLY A 231 1.56 -6.75 -8.07
CA GLY A 231 0.43 -7.69 -8.08
C GLY A 231 -0.71 -7.20 -8.96
N GLY A 232 -1.61 -8.13 -9.31
CA GLY A 232 -2.80 -7.84 -10.10
C GLY A 232 -2.57 -7.76 -11.62
N VAL A 233 -1.35 -8.07 -12.11
CA VAL A 233 -1.05 -7.91 -13.55
C VAL A 233 -1.89 -8.84 -14.45
N GLY A 234 -2.46 -9.91 -13.91
CA GLY A 234 -3.40 -10.80 -14.62
C GLY A 234 -4.82 -10.27 -14.71
N THR A 235 -5.15 -9.18 -14.01
CA THR A 235 -6.52 -8.63 -13.95
C THR A 235 -6.95 -7.90 -15.24
N SER A 236 -6.00 -7.66 -16.14
CA SER A 236 -6.27 -7.21 -17.51
C SER A 236 -5.15 -7.65 -18.47
N PRO A 237 -5.45 -8.04 -19.70
CA PRO A 237 -4.46 -8.54 -20.66
C PRO A 237 -3.41 -7.49 -21.08
N ILE A 238 -3.70 -6.20 -20.88
CA ILE A 238 -2.75 -5.10 -21.24
C ILE A 238 -1.70 -4.85 -20.16
N LEU A 239 -1.93 -5.28 -18.92
CA LEU A 239 -1.10 -4.90 -17.78
C LEU A 239 0.33 -5.45 -17.83
N PRO A 240 0.59 -6.73 -18.20
CA PRO A 240 1.95 -7.27 -18.19
C PRO A 240 2.93 -6.49 -19.06
N ASP A 241 2.48 -6.02 -20.23
CA ASP A 241 3.31 -5.22 -21.13
C ASP A 241 3.40 -3.77 -20.67
N LEU A 242 2.31 -3.21 -20.16
CA LEU A 242 2.26 -1.83 -19.69
C LEU A 242 3.17 -1.60 -18.49
N VAL A 243 3.14 -2.48 -17.49
CA VAL A 243 4.02 -2.35 -16.31
C VAL A 243 5.50 -2.50 -16.69
N LYS A 244 5.85 -3.38 -17.63
CA LYS A 244 7.23 -3.52 -18.14
C LYS A 244 7.68 -2.31 -18.94
N LYS A 245 6.81 -1.75 -19.78
CA LYS A 245 7.09 -0.61 -20.65
C LYS A 245 7.46 0.65 -19.87
N TYR A 246 6.77 0.92 -18.76
CA TYR A 246 6.97 2.11 -17.95
C TYR A 246 7.91 1.91 -16.76
N LYS A 247 8.47 0.71 -16.61
CA LYS A 247 9.40 0.36 -15.54
C LYS A 247 10.64 1.26 -15.57
N PRO A 248 11.01 1.91 -14.44
CA PRO A 248 12.32 2.56 -14.32
C PRO A 248 13.46 1.54 -14.51
N GLU A 249 14.53 1.94 -15.17
CA GLU A 249 15.68 1.03 -15.42
C GLU A 249 16.25 0.45 -14.13
N SER A 250 16.27 1.25 -13.07
CA SER A 250 16.79 0.87 -11.75
C SER A 250 15.94 -0.15 -10.99
N ILE A 251 14.70 -0.41 -11.39
CA ILE A 251 13.77 -1.29 -10.68
C ILE A 251 13.79 -2.70 -11.27
N ASN A 252 13.84 -3.69 -10.40
CA ASN A 252 13.61 -5.10 -10.72
C ASN A 252 12.17 -5.45 -10.35
N LEU A 253 11.35 -5.85 -11.34
CA LEU A 253 9.95 -6.21 -11.12
C LEU A 253 9.81 -7.69 -10.80
N SER A 254 9.05 -7.98 -9.73
CA SER A 254 8.41 -9.26 -9.48
C SER A 254 6.92 -9.11 -9.80
N LEU A 255 6.39 -9.91 -10.74
CA LEU A 255 5.00 -9.79 -11.19
C LEU A 255 4.17 -10.91 -10.61
N ASP A 256 3.00 -10.56 -10.03
CA ASP A 256 1.99 -11.51 -9.59
C ASP A 256 0.70 -11.27 -10.37
N GLU A 257 0.12 -12.34 -10.94
CA GLU A 257 -1.10 -12.27 -11.74
C GLU A 257 -2.36 -12.07 -10.89
N SER A 258 -2.33 -12.45 -9.60
CA SER A 258 -3.52 -12.47 -8.74
C SER A 258 -4.10 -11.08 -8.52
N GLY A 259 -5.41 -10.96 -8.72
CA GLY A 259 -6.16 -9.76 -8.31
C GLY A 259 -6.57 -9.78 -6.82
N VAL A 260 -6.36 -10.90 -6.14
CA VAL A 260 -6.59 -11.05 -4.69
C VAL A 260 -5.25 -11.04 -3.98
N GLY A 261 -5.12 -10.24 -2.95
CA GLY A 261 -3.92 -10.13 -2.14
C GLY A 261 -4.23 -9.54 -0.76
N PRO A 262 -3.21 -9.30 0.05
CA PRO A 262 -3.37 -8.92 1.46
C PRO A 262 -3.62 -7.42 1.67
N SER A 263 -4.06 -6.67 0.65
CA SER A 263 -4.27 -5.23 0.75
C SER A 263 -5.52 -4.77 -0.02
N ASP A 264 -5.82 -3.49 0.04
CA ASP A 264 -7.07 -2.82 -0.37
C ASP A 264 -7.48 -3.03 -1.84
N HIS A 265 -6.54 -3.33 -2.76
CA HIS A 265 -6.85 -3.66 -4.16
C HIS A 265 -7.83 -4.82 -4.29
N THR A 266 -7.79 -5.78 -3.36
CA THR A 266 -8.68 -6.93 -3.33
C THR A 266 -10.16 -6.52 -3.30
N SER A 267 -10.50 -5.47 -2.56
CA SER A 267 -11.87 -4.97 -2.46
C SER A 267 -12.43 -4.51 -3.81
N PHE A 268 -11.60 -3.92 -4.66
CA PHE A 268 -11.98 -3.45 -5.99
C PHE A 268 -11.99 -4.59 -7.01
N TYR A 269 -11.01 -5.49 -6.96
CA TYR A 269 -10.99 -6.69 -7.80
C TYR A 269 -12.27 -7.52 -7.64
N LEU A 270 -12.77 -7.68 -6.39
CA LEU A 270 -14.02 -8.39 -6.10
C LEU A 270 -15.28 -7.67 -6.63
N LYS A 271 -15.13 -6.45 -7.16
CA LYS A 271 -16.16 -5.69 -7.87
C LYS A 271 -15.94 -5.65 -9.39
N ASP A 272 -15.12 -6.57 -9.91
CA ASP A 272 -14.76 -6.66 -11.33
C ASP A 272 -14.11 -5.38 -11.87
N ILE A 273 -13.24 -4.74 -11.06
CA ILE A 273 -12.39 -3.62 -11.44
C ILE A 273 -10.95 -4.15 -11.54
N PRO A 274 -10.26 -3.97 -12.69
CA PRO A 274 -8.86 -4.34 -12.82
C PRO A 274 -7.99 -3.54 -11.83
N VAL A 275 -6.95 -4.18 -11.28
CA VAL A 275 -6.14 -3.59 -10.21
C VAL A 275 -4.64 -3.77 -10.45
N LEU A 276 -3.85 -2.88 -9.88
CA LEU A 276 -2.43 -3.09 -9.60
C LEU A 276 -2.16 -2.85 -8.11
N PHE A 277 -1.26 -3.64 -7.56
CA PHE A 277 -0.79 -3.57 -6.19
C PHE A 277 0.73 -3.44 -6.19
N LEU A 278 1.27 -2.35 -5.63
CA LEU A 278 2.71 -2.11 -5.55
C LEU A 278 3.18 -2.30 -4.11
N PHE A 279 4.26 -3.08 -3.95
CA PHE A 279 4.76 -3.51 -2.66
C PHE A 279 6.28 -3.76 -2.73
N THR A 280 7.06 -3.22 -1.78
CA THR A 280 8.53 -3.40 -1.73
C THR A 280 8.99 -4.62 -0.96
N GLY A 281 8.06 -5.40 -0.41
CA GLY A 281 8.32 -6.57 0.43
C GLY A 281 8.28 -6.24 1.92
N THR A 282 8.09 -7.28 2.73
CA THR A 282 8.18 -7.14 4.18
C THR A 282 9.64 -6.98 4.62
N HIS A 283 9.84 -6.38 5.77
CA HIS A 283 11.14 -6.15 6.39
C HIS A 283 11.10 -6.49 7.88
N THR A 284 12.26 -6.47 8.54
CA THR A 284 12.40 -6.88 9.95
C THR A 284 11.59 -6.02 10.92
N ASP A 285 11.18 -4.81 10.52
CA ASP A 285 10.41 -3.87 11.34
C ASP A 285 8.89 -3.97 11.09
N TYR A 286 8.43 -4.82 10.16
CA TYR A 286 7.02 -4.97 9.81
C TYR A 286 6.16 -5.31 11.03
N HIS A 287 5.08 -4.54 11.27
CA HIS A 287 4.20 -4.62 12.42
C HIS A 287 4.94 -4.53 13.76
N LYS A 288 5.99 -3.70 13.83
CA LYS A 288 6.76 -3.45 15.07
C LYS A 288 6.84 -1.97 15.38
N PRO A 289 7.05 -1.62 16.66
CA PRO A 289 7.29 -0.22 17.07
C PRO A 289 8.49 0.44 16.39
N THR A 290 9.33 -0.36 15.73
CA THR A 290 10.56 0.11 15.07
C THR A 290 10.37 0.45 13.59
N ASP A 291 9.15 0.44 13.05
CA ASP A 291 8.88 0.94 11.69
C ASP A 291 8.76 2.47 11.68
N ASP A 292 9.92 3.13 11.68
CA ASP A 292 10.07 4.57 11.84
C ASP A 292 10.48 5.29 10.56
N ALA A 293 10.16 6.58 10.47
CA ALA A 293 10.35 7.45 9.30
C ALA A 293 11.83 7.55 8.85
N GLU A 294 12.78 7.44 9.78
CA GLU A 294 14.22 7.49 9.50
C GLU A 294 14.72 6.31 8.68
N LYS A 295 13.97 5.22 8.66
CA LYS A 295 14.34 3.98 7.96
C LYS A 295 13.85 3.94 6.50
N ILE A 296 13.06 4.90 6.08
CA ILE A 296 12.51 4.98 4.73
C ILE A 296 13.60 5.30 3.69
N ASN A 297 13.59 4.56 2.61
CA ASN A 297 14.39 4.83 1.42
C ASN A 297 13.66 5.85 0.52
N TYR A 298 13.75 7.14 0.88
CA TYR A 298 13.06 8.22 0.18
C TYR A 298 13.39 8.32 -1.32
N PRO A 299 14.66 8.16 -1.78
CA PRO A 299 14.96 8.11 -3.20
C PRO A 299 14.29 6.93 -3.93
N GLY A 300 14.24 5.75 -3.28
CA GLY A 300 13.54 4.58 -3.79
C GLY A 300 12.03 4.81 -3.89
N GLN A 301 11.43 5.35 -2.84
CA GLN A 301 10.00 5.70 -2.81
C GLN A 301 9.64 6.73 -3.88
N LYS A 302 10.46 7.77 -4.06
CA LYS A 302 10.31 8.74 -5.14
C LYS A 302 10.30 8.07 -6.52
N THR A 303 11.20 7.12 -6.73
CA THR A 303 11.27 6.34 -7.99
C THR A 303 9.98 5.55 -8.23
N ILE A 304 9.46 4.87 -7.19
CA ILE A 304 8.21 4.13 -7.27
C ILE A 304 7.02 5.06 -7.50
N THR A 305 6.94 6.19 -6.79
CA THR A 305 5.85 7.15 -6.96
C THR A 305 5.83 7.75 -8.38
N ASN A 306 6.99 8.07 -8.97
CA ASN A 306 7.09 8.48 -10.38
C ASN A 306 6.64 7.35 -11.33
N TYR A 307 6.97 6.11 -11.02
CA TYR A 307 6.52 4.96 -11.80
C TYR A 307 4.99 4.85 -11.78
N VAL A 308 4.37 4.99 -10.62
CA VAL A 308 2.89 4.99 -10.49
C VAL A 308 2.27 6.15 -11.25
N PHE A 309 2.86 7.36 -11.20
CA PHE A 309 2.40 8.49 -11.99
C PHE A 309 2.37 8.18 -13.49
N ASN A 310 3.45 7.59 -14.02
CA ASN A 310 3.53 7.21 -15.43
C ASN A 310 2.54 6.10 -15.79
N LEU A 311 2.34 5.11 -14.90
CA LEU A 311 1.35 4.04 -15.10
C LEU A 311 -0.07 4.60 -15.10
N ALA A 312 -0.43 5.46 -14.16
CA ALA A 312 -1.76 6.06 -14.08
C ALA A 312 -2.08 6.91 -15.32
N ASN A 313 -1.08 7.69 -15.81
CA ASN A 313 -1.22 8.43 -17.06
C ASN A 313 -1.41 7.49 -18.27
N ALA A 314 -0.63 6.43 -18.36
CA ALA A 314 -0.74 5.46 -19.45
C ALA A 314 -2.11 4.77 -19.45
N LEU A 315 -2.56 4.29 -18.30
CA LEU A 315 -3.88 3.67 -18.11
C LEU A 315 -5.02 4.63 -18.46
N GLY A 316 -4.88 5.92 -18.12
CA GLY A 316 -5.86 6.96 -18.45
C GLY A 316 -6.02 7.20 -19.96
N ASN A 317 -5.00 6.89 -20.75
CA ASN A 317 -5.01 7.03 -22.20
C ASN A 317 -5.43 5.76 -22.93
N GLU A 318 -5.56 4.62 -22.23
CA GLU A 318 -6.06 3.40 -22.86
C GLU A 318 -7.54 3.52 -23.24
N LYS A 319 -7.88 3.01 -24.42
CA LYS A 319 -9.26 3.02 -24.91
C LYS A 319 -10.15 2.19 -23.99
N GLU A 320 -9.71 1.01 -23.65
CA GLU A 320 -10.38 0.05 -22.78
C GLU A 320 -9.37 -0.68 -21.92
N ILE A 321 -9.75 -1.00 -20.68
CA ILE A 321 -9.01 -1.86 -19.77
C ILE A 321 -9.94 -3.04 -19.42
N PRO A 322 -9.93 -4.12 -20.24
CA PRO A 322 -10.83 -5.24 -20.03
C PRO A 322 -10.49 -5.95 -18.71
N PHE A 323 -11.51 -6.23 -17.91
CA PHE A 323 -11.35 -7.04 -16.70
C PHE A 323 -11.18 -8.52 -17.07
N THR A 324 -10.16 -9.13 -16.46
CA THR A 324 -9.93 -10.58 -16.51
C THR A 324 -9.99 -11.12 -15.10
N LYS A 325 -10.85 -12.10 -14.89
CA LYS A 325 -10.88 -12.81 -13.62
C LYS A 325 -9.66 -13.72 -13.55
N THR A 326 -8.77 -13.42 -12.59
CA THR A 326 -7.59 -14.25 -12.36
C THR A 326 -8.00 -15.59 -11.75
N LYS A 327 -7.21 -16.61 -11.95
CA LYS A 327 -7.41 -17.89 -11.28
C LYS A 327 -7.14 -17.68 -9.78
N VAL A 328 -8.17 -17.30 -9.05
CA VAL A 328 -8.20 -17.56 -7.62
C VAL A 328 -8.20 -19.08 -7.54
N ALA A 329 -7.18 -19.68 -6.93
CA ALA A 329 -7.27 -21.07 -6.55
C ALA A 329 -8.64 -21.24 -5.89
N ALA A 330 -9.47 -22.17 -6.40
CA ALA A 330 -10.89 -22.24 -6.09
C ALA A 330 -11.07 -22.49 -4.57
N THR A 331 -11.06 -21.43 -3.81
CA THR A 331 -11.45 -21.44 -2.40
C THR A 331 -12.96 -21.43 -2.36
N LYS A 332 -13.52 -22.62 -2.32
CA LYS A 332 -14.82 -22.83 -1.69
C LYS A 332 -14.75 -22.14 -0.34
N SER A 333 -15.52 -21.07 -0.10
CA SER A 333 -15.64 -20.33 1.17
C SER A 333 -14.30 -20.14 1.92
N VAL A 334 -13.94 -18.94 2.29
CA VAL A 334 -12.74 -18.70 3.12
C VAL A 334 -12.77 -19.70 4.29
N PRO A 335 -11.81 -20.63 4.37
CA PRO A 335 -11.80 -21.60 5.45
C PRO A 335 -11.66 -20.82 6.76
N LYS A 336 -12.51 -21.07 7.73
CA LYS A 336 -12.26 -20.60 9.09
C LYS A 336 -11.05 -21.40 9.60
N TYR A 337 -9.89 -20.74 9.61
CA TYR A 337 -8.69 -21.36 10.18
C TYR A 337 -8.89 -21.59 11.67
N LYS A 338 -8.63 -22.81 12.11
CA LYS A 338 -8.64 -23.17 13.53
C LYS A 338 -7.30 -22.90 14.18
N VAL A 339 -6.25 -22.72 13.36
CA VAL A 339 -4.85 -22.61 13.77
C VAL A 339 -4.11 -21.57 12.91
N SER A 340 -2.98 -21.10 13.42
CA SER A 340 -2.04 -20.26 12.70
C SER A 340 -0.62 -20.79 12.88
N LEU A 341 0.14 -20.89 11.82
CA LEU A 341 1.58 -21.19 11.90
C LEU A 341 2.37 -20.00 12.51
N GLY A 342 1.83 -18.80 12.39
CA GLY A 342 2.49 -17.59 12.90
C GLY A 342 3.64 -17.14 11.98
N ILE A 343 3.41 -17.16 10.69
CA ILE A 343 4.35 -16.65 9.68
C ILE A 343 3.68 -15.58 8.82
N MET A 344 4.50 -14.76 8.19
CA MET A 344 4.12 -13.83 7.14
C MET A 344 4.52 -14.44 5.81
N PRO A 345 3.54 -14.82 4.98
CA PRO A 345 3.82 -15.40 3.68
C PRO A 345 4.37 -14.36 2.72
N ASN A 346 5.33 -14.77 1.90
CA ASN A 346 5.74 -14.01 0.72
C ASN A 346 4.71 -14.26 -0.39
N TYR A 347 4.15 -13.18 -0.92
CA TYR A 347 3.16 -13.23 -2.01
C TYR A 347 3.81 -13.22 -3.41
N ALA A 348 5.13 -13.03 -3.49
CA ALA A 348 5.84 -13.19 -4.76
C ALA A 348 5.99 -14.67 -5.13
N ASP A 349 5.88 -14.98 -6.42
CA ASP A 349 6.03 -16.34 -6.93
C ASP A 349 7.44 -16.86 -6.65
N THR A 350 7.56 -17.82 -5.73
CA THR A 350 8.79 -18.55 -5.48
C THR A 350 8.65 -19.93 -6.12
N LYS A 351 9.50 -20.25 -7.08
CA LYS A 351 9.44 -21.49 -7.90
C LYS A 351 9.42 -22.80 -7.09
N ASP A 352 9.78 -22.75 -5.81
CA ASP A 352 10.07 -23.91 -4.99
C ASP A 352 9.17 -24.09 -3.75
N GLY A 353 8.14 -23.27 -3.57
CA GLY A 353 7.28 -23.26 -2.41
C GLY A 353 6.85 -21.84 -2.02
N MET A 354 6.33 -21.62 -0.84
CA MET A 354 5.95 -20.30 -0.33
C MET A 354 7.05 -19.71 0.53
N GLY A 355 7.59 -18.57 0.14
CA GLY A 355 8.58 -17.83 0.94
C GLY A 355 7.99 -17.39 2.30
N ILE A 356 8.83 -17.28 3.31
CA ILE A 356 8.49 -16.77 4.64
C ILE A 356 9.18 -15.42 4.82
N ASP A 357 8.42 -14.33 4.74
CA ASP A 357 8.93 -12.97 4.89
C ASP A 357 9.09 -12.55 6.34
N GLY A 358 8.44 -13.26 7.25
CA GLY A 358 8.59 -13.04 8.68
C GLY A 358 8.01 -14.17 9.52
N VAL A 359 8.44 -14.20 10.77
CA VAL A 359 7.95 -15.15 11.78
C VAL A 359 7.54 -14.36 13.01
N ILE A 360 6.33 -14.63 13.51
CA ILE A 360 5.75 -13.97 14.67
C ILE A 360 6.27 -14.65 15.93
N ASP A 361 6.84 -13.86 16.85
CA ASP A 361 7.37 -14.36 18.11
C ASP A 361 6.33 -15.13 18.92
N ASN A 362 6.79 -16.19 19.61
CA ASN A 362 5.96 -17.07 20.45
C ASN A 362 4.80 -17.78 19.72
N ARG A 363 4.82 -17.82 18.39
CA ARG A 363 3.89 -18.61 17.58
C ARG A 363 4.52 -19.95 17.17
N PRO A 364 3.71 -20.89 16.66
CA PRO A 364 4.17 -22.25 16.34
C PRO A 364 5.46 -22.31 15.50
N ALA A 365 5.58 -21.50 14.46
CA ALA A 365 6.78 -21.44 13.63
C ALA A 365 8.04 -21.00 14.39
N ALA A 366 7.93 -19.90 15.15
CA ALA A 366 9.04 -19.38 15.97
C ALA A 366 9.49 -20.42 17.01
N ASN A 367 8.52 -21.02 17.70
CA ASN A 367 8.79 -22.04 18.74
C ASN A 367 9.45 -23.30 18.17
N ALA A 368 9.18 -23.63 16.90
CA ALA A 368 9.80 -24.75 16.20
C ALA A 368 11.16 -24.42 15.57
N GLY A 369 11.56 -23.15 15.49
CA GLY A 369 12.82 -22.72 14.89
C GLY A 369 12.77 -22.48 13.39
N ILE A 370 11.58 -22.26 12.80
CA ILE A 370 11.41 -21.74 11.46
C ILE A 370 11.78 -20.26 11.46
N LEU A 371 12.44 -19.78 10.42
CA LEU A 371 12.99 -18.43 10.34
C LEU A 371 12.50 -17.68 9.12
N GLN A 372 12.61 -16.35 9.17
CA GLN A 372 12.48 -15.48 8.00
C GLN A 372 13.49 -15.92 6.92
N GLY A 373 13.05 -15.93 5.66
CA GLY A 373 13.84 -16.38 4.50
C GLY A 373 13.76 -17.88 4.22
N ASP A 374 13.10 -18.67 5.09
CA ASP A 374 12.77 -20.06 4.76
C ASP A 374 11.73 -20.10 3.64
N ILE A 375 11.73 -21.18 2.86
CA ILE A 375 10.70 -21.47 1.85
C ILE A 375 9.87 -22.65 2.36
N LEU A 376 8.63 -22.42 2.71
CA LEU A 376 7.70 -23.46 3.19
C LEU A 376 7.26 -24.33 2.01
N THR A 377 7.46 -25.64 2.11
CA THR A 377 7.14 -26.61 1.05
C THR A 377 6.06 -27.61 1.44
N LYS A 378 5.90 -27.94 2.74
CA LYS A 378 4.89 -28.90 3.21
C LYS A 378 4.44 -28.62 4.64
N ILE A 379 3.17 -28.94 4.92
CA ILE A 379 2.62 -29.11 6.28
C ILE A 379 2.02 -30.51 6.36
N GLY A 380 2.63 -31.39 7.13
CA GLY A 380 2.28 -32.82 7.11
C GLY A 380 2.51 -33.41 5.72
N THR A 381 1.45 -33.98 5.14
CA THR A 381 1.44 -34.50 3.76
C THR A 381 0.95 -33.49 2.73
N CYS A 382 0.53 -32.31 3.16
CA CYS A 382 -0.03 -31.27 2.29
C CYS A 382 1.09 -30.43 1.67
N GLU A 383 1.18 -30.39 0.34
CA GLU A 383 2.17 -29.57 -0.39
C GLU A 383 1.79 -28.11 -0.38
N VAL A 384 2.77 -27.23 -0.11
CA VAL A 384 2.67 -25.78 -0.15
C VAL A 384 3.49 -25.27 -1.34
N LYS A 385 2.81 -24.64 -2.29
CA LYS A 385 3.43 -24.06 -3.49
C LYS A 385 3.40 -22.54 -3.47
N GLU A 386 2.40 -21.97 -2.86
CA GLU A 386 2.14 -20.54 -2.72
C GLU A 386 1.11 -20.32 -1.59
N VAL A 387 0.72 -19.07 -1.36
CA VAL A 387 -0.13 -18.67 -0.22
C VAL A 387 -1.46 -19.42 -0.15
N TYR A 388 -2.12 -19.67 -1.28
CA TYR A 388 -3.43 -20.33 -1.26
C TYR A 388 -3.32 -21.82 -0.89
N SER A 389 -2.32 -22.52 -1.40
CA SER A 389 -2.03 -23.90 -1.00
C SER A 389 -1.62 -23.99 0.48
N TYR A 390 -0.90 -22.99 0.99
CA TYR A 390 -0.62 -22.86 2.43
C TYR A 390 -1.92 -22.73 3.24
N MET A 391 -2.83 -21.87 2.80
CA MET A 391 -4.13 -21.68 3.42
C MET A 391 -4.94 -22.98 3.42
N ASP A 392 -4.97 -23.70 2.30
CA ASP A 392 -5.65 -25.00 2.20
C ASP A 392 -5.03 -26.07 3.11
N CYS A 393 -3.71 -26.03 3.31
CA CYS A 393 -3.02 -26.91 4.23
C CYS A 393 -3.35 -26.60 5.69
N LEU A 394 -3.35 -25.31 6.07
CA LEU A 394 -3.75 -24.89 7.43
C LEU A 394 -5.19 -25.25 7.79
N ALA A 395 -6.11 -25.19 6.83
CA ALA A 395 -7.52 -25.54 7.05
C ALA A 395 -7.72 -27.01 7.46
N LYS A 396 -6.74 -27.88 7.20
CA LYS A 396 -6.77 -29.31 7.54
C LYS A 396 -6.18 -29.62 8.92
N VAL A 397 -5.53 -28.64 9.55
CA VAL A 397 -4.88 -28.79 10.87
C VAL A 397 -5.82 -28.34 11.98
N ASN A 398 -5.83 -29.06 13.11
CA ASN A 398 -6.60 -28.69 14.29
C ASN A 398 -5.69 -28.19 15.41
N SER A 399 -6.23 -27.35 16.30
CA SER A 399 -5.49 -26.85 17.45
C SER A 399 -5.03 -27.99 18.38
N GLY A 400 -3.78 -27.93 18.80
CA GLY A 400 -3.13 -28.92 19.65
C GLY A 400 -2.47 -30.07 18.89
N GLU A 401 -2.68 -30.20 17.57
CA GLU A 401 -2.02 -31.23 16.76
C GLU A 401 -0.54 -30.87 16.50
N GLU A 402 0.29 -31.90 16.38
CA GLU A 402 1.68 -31.79 15.97
C GLU A 402 1.84 -32.31 14.54
N HIS A 403 2.41 -31.50 13.67
CA HIS A 403 2.68 -31.86 12.28
C HIS A 403 4.13 -31.58 11.88
N PRO A 404 4.74 -32.43 11.04
CA PRO A 404 6.01 -32.08 10.43
C PRO A 404 5.79 -30.94 9.42
N VAL A 405 6.57 -29.88 9.54
CA VAL A 405 6.59 -28.75 8.61
C VAL A 405 7.94 -28.75 7.91
N THR A 406 7.91 -28.84 6.59
CA THR A 406 9.11 -28.89 5.76
C THR A 406 9.37 -27.53 5.14
N VAL A 407 10.58 -27.04 5.30
CA VAL A 407 11.06 -25.81 4.67
C VAL A 407 12.38 -26.05 3.93
N LYS A 408 12.68 -25.23 2.94
CA LYS A 408 14.03 -25.09 2.37
C LYS A 408 14.72 -23.88 2.99
N ARG A 409 15.90 -24.09 3.58
CA ARG A 409 16.77 -23.04 4.14
C ARG A 409 18.14 -23.11 3.47
N ASN A 410 18.55 -22.07 2.75
CA ASN A 410 19.79 -22.03 1.99
C ASN A 410 19.91 -23.19 0.96
N GLY A 411 18.77 -23.60 0.36
CA GLY A 411 18.72 -24.69 -0.61
C GLY A 411 18.62 -26.10 -0.01
N GLU A 412 18.76 -26.25 1.30
CA GLU A 412 18.64 -27.52 2.01
C GLU A 412 17.25 -27.71 2.62
N GLU A 413 16.69 -28.90 2.49
CA GLU A 413 15.41 -29.26 3.11
C GLU A 413 15.60 -29.52 4.60
N LYS A 414 14.74 -28.88 5.43
CA LYS A 414 14.68 -29.05 6.89
C LYS A 414 13.26 -29.35 7.31
N VAL A 415 13.11 -30.28 8.26
CA VAL A 415 11.82 -30.66 8.80
C VAL A 415 11.76 -30.28 10.28
N PHE A 416 10.73 -29.54 10.65
CA PHE A 416 10.45 -29.11 12.02
C PHE A 416 9.14 -29.74 12.50
N THR A 417 9.13 -30.27 13.72
CA THR A 417 7.87 -30.68 14.36
C THR A 417 7.22 -29.42 14.96
N VAL A 418 6.06 -29.06 14.42
CA VAL A 418 5.32 -27.87 14.84
C VAL A 418 4.06 -28.29 15.58
N LYS A 419 3.84 -27.71 16.75
CA LYS A 419 2.61 -27.84 17.53
C LYS A 419 1.73 -26.61 17.23
N PHE A 420 0.55 -26.87 16.69
CA PHE A 420 -0.40 -25.84 16.28
C PHE A 420 -1.38 -25.46 17.38
#